data_247f3eda3a99a941f1c3bf9f56aa9b48
#
_entry.id   247f3eda3a99a941f1c3bf9f56aa9b48
#
_cell.length_a   1.000
_cell.length_b   1.000
_cell.length_c   1.000
_cell.angle_alpha   90.00
_cell.angle_beta   90.00
_cell.angle_gamma   90.00
#
_symmetry.space_group_name_H-M   'P 1'
#
loop_
_entity.id
_entity.type
_entity.pdbx_description
1 polymer ?
#
loop_
_entity_poly.entity_id
_entity_poly.type
_entity_poly.pdbx_seq_one_letter_code
_entity_poly.pdbx_strand_id
1 'polypeptide(L)'
;MYQELLTIKEGERTLPSNITRISNDWELPPSYLEFTREVGFGRLLGLFLSYIPMGANSPFCDALEHRNAYWKKIFQEYVDLAIFDEDEEMELLANAQPFMASENGEVVFWDVRKSQNGEYPIYLVDFPVGIYFAGNDFQEFITNLTSETTYKSILKFRTEPLPPTFEPLSFIE
;
A
#
# COMPACT_ATOMS: atom_id res chain seq x y z
N MET A 1 13.02 11.09 7.41
CA MET A 1 12.11 11.82 6.50
C MET A 1 10.64 11.58 6.83
N TYR A 2 10.18 10.33 6.98
CA TYR A 2 8.78 10.06 7.35
C TYR A 2 8.41 10.56 8.74
N GLN A 3 9.36 10.67 9.65
CA GLN A 3 9.14 11.30 10.97
C GLN A 3 8.79 12.80 10.89
N GLU A 4 9.08 13.43 9.77
CA GLU A 4 8.69 14.83 9.52
C GLU A 4 7.28 14.93 8.93
N LEU A 5 6.84 13.87 8.22
CA LEU A 5 5.51 13.79 7.60
C LEU A 5 4.45 13.23 8.55
N LEU A 6 4.86 12.41 9.51
CA LEU A 6 3.96 11.62 10.34
C LEU A 6 4.22 11.85 11.83
N THR A 7 3.16 11.93 12.60
CA THR A 7 3.22 11.79 14.05
C THR A 7 3.22 10.31 14.39
N ILE A 8 4.36 9.81 14.88
CA ILE A 8 4.52 8.38 15.23
C ILE A 8 4.14 8.20 16.70
N LYS A 9 3.14 7.34 16.95
CA LYS A 9 2.75 6.98 18.31
C LYS A 9 3.83 6.15 18.99
N GLU A 10 3.88 6.22 20.33
CA GLU A 10 4.77 5.37 21.12
C GLU A 10 4.43 3.89 20.94
N GLY A 11 5.45 3.05 20.86
CA GLY A 11 5.30 1.61 20.68
C GLY A 11 6.58 0.95 20.20
N GLU A 12 6.67 -0.34 20.39
CA GLU A 12 7.76 -1.14 19.86
C GLU A 12 7.60 -1.29 18.34
N ARG A 13 8.69 -1.07 17.61
CA ARG A 13 8.70 -1.16 16.14
C ARG A 13 9.09 -2.55 15.68
N THR A 14 8.27 -3.13 14.80
CA THR A 14 8.61 -4.34 14.04
C THR A 14 9.22 -3.92 12.72
N LEU A 15 10.53 -4.13 12.55
CA LEU A 15 11.28 -3.69 11.38
C LEU A 15 11.37 -4.78 10.32
N PRO A 16 11.54 -4.41 9.04
CA PRO A 16 11.62 -5.36 7.95
C PRO A 16 12.94 -6.13 7.95
N SER A 17 12.95 -7.28 7.26
CA SER A 17 14.19 -7.93 6.84
C SER A 17 14.93 -7.09 5.81
N ASN A 18 16.25 -7.26 5.72
CA ASN A 18 17.08 -6.50 4.78
C ASN A 18 17.00 -7.11 3.35
N ILE A 19 15.86 -6.95 2.71
CA ILE A 19 15.59 -7.38 1.34
C ILE A 19 15.06 -6.22 0.52
N THR A 20 15.28 -6.26 -0.80
CA THR A 20 14.88 -5.20 -1.74
C THR A 20 13.84 -5.65 -2.75
N ARG A 21 13.45 -6.93 -2.72
CA ARG A 21 12.46 -7.48 -3.63
C ARG A 21 11.67 -8.63 -3.00
N ILE A 22 10.43 -8.77 -3.40
CA ILE A 22 9.54 -9.88 -3.07
C ILE A 22 9.20 -10.73 -4.31
N SER A 23 9.72 -10.33 -5.47
CA SER A 23 9.56 -10.99 -6.76
C SER A 23 10.90 -10.96 -7.51
N ASN A 24 11.10 -11.91 -8.44
CA ASN A 24 12.27 -11.90 -9.32
C ASN A 24 12.14 -10.87 -10.45
N ASP A 25 10.94 -10.37 -10.74
CA ASP A 25 10.62 -9.56 -11.90
C ASP A 25 10.69 -8.05 -11.65
N TRP A 26 10.63 -7.62 -10.37
CA TRP A 26 10.63 -6.21 -10.00
C TRP A 26 11.19 -5.99 -8.60
N GLU A 27 11.69 -4.79 -8.35
CA GLU A 27 12.24 -4.38 -7.06
C GLU A 27 11.25 -3.52 -6.28
N LEU A 28 11.28 -3.60 -4.95
CA LEU A 28 10.49 -2.72 -4.10
C LEU A 28 10.93 -1.27 -4.31
N PRO A 29 10.00 -0.31 -4.40
CA PRO A 29 10.34 1.08 -4.63
C PRO A 29 11.11 1.68 -3.46
N PRO A 30 12.11 2.53 -3.73
CA PRO A 30 12.97 3.10 -2.68
C PRO A 30 12.19 3.85 -1.61
N SER A 31 11.18 4.63 -1.99
CA SER A 31 10.38 5.41 -1.02
C SER A 31 9.65 4.52 -0.01
N TYR A 32 9.14 3.37 -0.44
CA TYR A 32 8.48 2.43 0.46
C TYR A 32 9.48 1.65 1.33
N LEU A 33 10.61 1.25 0.76
CA LEU A 33 11.69 0.62 1.53
C LEU A 33 12.20 1.53 2.65
N GLU A 34 12.40 2.81 2.35
CA GLU A 34 12.79 3.82 3.35
C GLU A 34 11.73 3.94 4.45
N PHE A 35 10.46 4.03 4.07
CA PHE A 35 9.34 4.05 5.02
C PHE A 35 9.34 2.83 5.94
N THR A 36 9.43 1.62 5.40
CA THR A 36 9.38 0.39 6.21
C THR A 36 10.57 0.28 7.17
N ARG A 37 11.75 0.74 6.77
CA ARG A 37 12.96 0.76 7.61
C ARG A 37 12.89 1.81 8.70
N GLU A 38 12.26 2.94 8.42
CA GLU A 38 12.14 4.04 9.38
C GLU A 38 11.06 3.79 10.43
N VAL A 39 9.88 3.29 10.03
CA VAL A 39 8.73 3.17 10.94
C VAL A 39 8.26 1.74 11.20
N GLY A 40 8.50 0.81 10.29
CA GLY A 40 8.15 -0.61 10.45
C GLY A 40 6.70 -0.94 10.11
N PHE A 41 6.20 -2.05 10.69
CA PHE A 41 4.83 -2.53 10.53
C PHE A 41 3.88 -1.75 11.46
N GLY A 42 2.72 -1.36 10.94
CA GLY A 42 1.74 -0.65 11.75
C GLY A 42 0.53 -0.14 10.98
N ARG A 43 -0.25 0.67 11.69
CA ARG A 43 -1.41 1.37 11.12
C ARG A 43 -1.01 2.76 10.67
N LEU A 44 -1.03 2.97 9.35
CA LEU A 44 -0.73 4.24 8.71
C LEU A 44 -1.99 5.07 8.51
N LEU A 45 -1.93 6.37 8.82
CA LEU A 45 -3.00 7.36 8.62
C LEU A 45 -4.34 6.97 9.30
N GLY A 46 -4.27 6.18 10.36
CA GLY A 46 -5.44 5.69 11.07
C GLY A 46 -6.31 4.69 10.30
N LEU A 47 -5.89 4.26 9.10
CA LEU A 47 -6.71 3.46 8.20
C LEU A 47 -6.01 2.21 7.64
N PHE A 48 -4.75 2.31 7.21
CA PHE A 48 -4.08 1.27 6.45
C PHE A 48 -3.12 0.43 7.30
N LEU A 49 -3.12 -0.87 7.08
CA LEU A 49 -2.04 -1.73 7.54
C LEU A 49 -0.88 -1.69 6.53
N SER A 50 0.27 -1.20 6.97
CA SER A 50 1.48 -1.08 6.15
C SER A 50 2.31 -2.35 6.27
N TYR A 51 2.12 -3.28 5.34
CA TYR A 51 2.87 -4.54 5.32
C TYR A 51 4.34 -4.30 4.98
N ILE A 52 5.23 -5.02 5.65
CA ILE A 52 6.68 -4.90 5.48
C ILE A 52 7.30 -6.20 4.96
N PRO A 53 8.42 -6.12 4.20
CA PRO A 53 9.08 -7.31 3.68
C PRO A 53 9.82 -8.06 4.80
N MET A 54 9.49 -9.35 4.97
CA MET A 54 10.05 -10.21 6.02
C MET A 54 10.76 -11.46 5.48
N GLY A 55 10.76 -11.65 4.15
CA GLY A 55 11.24 -12.85 3.49
C GLY A 55 10.13 -13.86 3.21
N ALA A 56 10.29 -14.63 2.12
CA ALA A 56 9.27 -15.58 1.62
C ALA A 56 8.91 -16.68 2.63
N ASN A 57 9.81 -17.00 3.55
CA ASN A 57 9.62 -18.05 4.56
C ASN A 57 9.19 -17.51 5.93
N SER A 58 8.79 -16.23 6.01
CA SER A 58 8.30 -15.65 7.25
C SER A 58 7.07 -16.41 7.77
N PRO A 59 6.99 -16.71 9.08
CA PRO A 59 5.81 -17.32 9.68
C PRO A 59 4.64 -16.34 9.84
N PHE A 60 4.88 -15.04 9.66
CA PHE A 60 3.87 -14.00 9.90
C PHE A 60 2.98 -13.79 8.68
N CYS A 61 1.67 -13.97 8.87
CA CYS A 61 0.69 -13.83 7.80
C CYS A 61 0.59 -12.37 7.27
N ASP A 62 0.98 -11.39 8.07
CA ASP A 62 1.00 -9.97 7.69
C ASP A 62 2.32 -9.50 7.07
N ALA A 63 3.26 -10.41 6.79
CA ALA A 63 4.42 -10.08 5.98
C ALA A 63 3.99 -9.66 4.56
N LEU A 64 4.70 -8.68 3.98
CA LEU A 64 4.37 -8.14 2.66
C LEU A 64 4.27 -9.23 1.59
N GLU A 65 5.17 -10.22 1.61
CA GLU A 65 5.18 -11.33 0.65
C GLU A 65 3.87 -12.11 0.67
N HIS A 66 3.37 -12.41 1.86
CA HIS A 66 2.13 -13.18 2.02
C HIS A 66 0.90 -12.34 1.67
N ARG A 67 0.88 -11.09 2.06
CA ARG A 67 -0.25 -10.20 1.76
C ARG A 67 -0.29 -9.80 0.28
N ASN A 68 0.85 -9.59 -0.34
CA ASN A 68 0.92 -9.39 -1.79
C ASN A 68 0.31 -10.58 -2.54
N ALA A 69 0.73 -11.81 -2.21
CA ALA A 69 0.20 -13.04 -2.83
C ALA A 69 -1.30 -13.22 -2.58
N TYR A 70 -1.75 -12.96 -1.36
CA TYR A 70 -3.17 -13.06 -0.97
C TYR A 70 -4.05 -12.09 -1.79
N TRP A 71 -3.70 -10.81 -1.83
CA TRP A 71 -4.48 -9.82 -2.56
C TRP A 71 -4.40 -9.98 -4.07
N LYS A 72 -3.27 -10.42 -4.62
CA LYS A 72 -3.16 -10.75 -6.05
C LYS A 72 -4.14 -11.84 -6.46
N LYS A 73 -4.32 -12.86 -5.62
CA LYS A 73 -5.30 -13.91 -5.85
C LYS A 73 -6.73 -13.36 -5.87
N ILE A 74 -7.09 -12.52 -4.91
CA ILE A 74 -8.40 -11.85 -4.85
C ILE A 74 -8.60 -10.95 -6.07
N PHE A 75 -7.59 -10.19 -6.46
CA PHE A 75 -7.67 -9.32 -7.64
C PHE A 75 -7.90 -10.13 -8.92
N GLN A 76 -7.26 -11.29 -9.03
CA GLN A 76 -7.50 -12.19 -10.20
C GLN A 76 -8.94 -12.71 -10.22
N GLU A 77 -9.51 -13.05 -9.09
CA GLU A 77 -10.92 -13.46 -9.00
C GLU A 77 -11.85 -12.31 -9.47
N TYR A 78 -11.57 -11.07 -9.10
CA TYR A 78 -12.34 -9.91 -9.55
C TYR A 78 -12.14 -9.59 -11.03
N VAL A 79 -10.95 -9.82 -11.59
CA VAL A 79 -10.70 -9.75 -13.04
C VAL A 79 -11.54 -10.80 -13.77
N ASP A 80 -11.54 -12.04 -13.28
CA ASP A 80 -12.31 -13.14 -13.89
C ASP A 80 -13.83 -12.89 -13.84
N LEU A 81 -14.30 -12.18 -12.82
CA LEU A 81 -15.69 -11.77 -12.66
C LEU A 81 -16.06 -10.47 -13.39
N ALA A 82 -15.10 -9.82 -14.06
CA ALA A 82 -15.27 -8.53 -14.73
C ALA A 82 -15.96 -7.47 -13.83
N ILE A 83 -15.39 -7.27 -12.62
CA ILE A 83 -16.00 -6.44 -11.57
C ILE A 83 -16.11 -4.95 -11.96
N PHE A 84 -15.24 -4.46 -12.84
CA PHE A 84 -15.27 -3.11 -13.39
C PHE A 84 -15.70 -3.14 -14.86
N ASP A 85 -16.40 -2.09 -15.32
CA ASP A 85 -16.86 -1.97 -16.69
C ASP A 85 -15.75 -1.47 -17.64
N GLU A 86 -14.78 -0.73 -17.12
CA GLU A 86 -13.70 -0.14 -17.91
C GLU A 86 -12.52 -1.13 -18.08
N ASP A 87 -12.12 -1.36 -19.32
CA ASP A 87 -11.00 -2.24 -19.67
C ASP A 87 -9.68 -1.78 -19.03
N GLU A 88 -9.46 -0.47 -18.91
CA GLU A 88 -8.27 0.11 -18.29
C GLU A 88 -8.19 -0.22 -16.80
N GLU A 89 -9.30 -0.16 -16.07
CA GLU A 89 -9.35 -0.54 -14.66
C GLU A 89 -9.10 -2.04 -14.48
N MET A 90 -9.66 -2.86 -15.35
CA MET A 90 -9.44 -4.31 -15.34
C MET A 90 -7.97 -4.65 -15.63
N GLU A 91 -7.33 -3.95 -16.56
CA GLU A 91 -5.91 -4.14 -16.88
C GLU A 91 -5.01 -3.70 -15.72
N LEU A 92 -5.29 -2.57 -15.06
CA LEU A 92 -4.60 -2.15 -13.84
C LEU A 92 -4.69 -3.22 -12.76
N LEU A 93 -5.88 -3.75 -12.52
CA LEU A 93 -6.13 -4.76 -11.49
C LEU A 93 -5.39 -6.08 -11.80
N ALA A 94 -5.40 -6.52 -13.06
CA ALA A 94 -4.72 -7.74 -13.50
C ALA A 94 -3.19 -7.69 -13.32
N ASN A 95 -2.59 -6.48 -13.37
CA ASN A 95 -1.15 -6.27 -13.25
C ASN A 95 -0.73 -5.64 -11.91
N ALA A 96 -1.67 -5.48 -10.99
CA ALA A 96 -1.43 -4.83 -9.71
C ALA A 96 -0.49 -5.62 -8.81
N GLN A 97 0.34 -4.90 -8.05
CA GLN A 97 1.15 -5.45 -6.97
C GLN A 97 0.69 -4.84 -5.64
N PRO A 98 -0.28 -5.48 -4.95
CA PRO A 98 -0.81 -4.97 -3.68
C PRO A 98 0.23 -4.98 -2.57
N PHE A 99 0.24 -3.93 -1.75
CA PHE A 99 1.22 -3.82 -0.67
C PHE A 99 0.65 -3.25 0.63
N MET A 100 -0.57 -2.77 0.62
CA MET A 100 -1.20 -2.18 1.78
C MET A 100 -2.72 -2.33 1.66
N ALA A 101 -3.41 -2.50 2.78
CA ALA A 101 -4.86 -2.61 2.80
C ALA A 101 -5.45 -1.82 3.97
N SER A 102 -6.64 -1.27 3.77
CA SER A 102 -7.39 -0.67 4.86
C SER A 102 -8.14 -1.74 5.66
N GLU A 103 -8.50 -1.38 6.87
CA GLU A 103 -9.36 -2.21 7.72
C GLU A 103 -10.82 -2.26 7.21
N ASN A 104 -11.16 -1.42 6.23
CA ASN A 104 -12.50 -1.34 5.60
C ASN A 104 -12.59 -1.99 4.22
N GLY A 105 -11.49 -2.54 3.70
CA GLY A 105 -11.46 -3.30 2.45
C GLY A 105 -10.85 -2.59 1.24
N GLU A 106 -10.46 -1.32 1.33
CA GLU A 106 -9.68 -0.67 0.28
C GLU A 106 -8.27 -1.26 0.24
N VAL A 107 -7.73 -1.43 -0.97
CA VAL A 107 -6.39 -1.97 -1.17
C VAL A 107 -5.54 -1.00 -1.97
N VAL A 108 -4.30 -0.84 -1.58
CA VAL A 108 -3.32 0.02 -2.24
C VAL A 108 -2.31 -0.86 -2.98
N PHE A 109 -2.01 -0.52 -4.22
CA PHE A 109 -1.13 -1.32 -5.07
C PHE A 109 -0.24 -0.46 -5.98
N TRP A 110 0.86 -1.04 -6.41
CA TRP A 110 1.73 -0.48 -7.45
C TRP A 110 1.37 -1.01 -8.83
N ASP A 111 1.51 -0.16 -9.86
CA ASP A 111 1.60 -0.59 -11.24
C ASP A 111 3.09 -0.66 -11.66
N VAL A 112 3.70 -1.82 -11.49
CA VAL A 112 5.14 -2.01 -11.75
C VAL A 112 5.51 -2.05 -13.23
N ARG A 113 4.52 -1.98 -14.14
CA ARG A 113 4.77 -1.85 -15.58
C ARG A 113 5.33 -0.49 -15.96
N LYS A 114 5.12 0.52 -15.11
CA LYS A 114 5.58 1.90 -15.29
C LYS A 114 6.55 2.25 -14.19
N SER A 115 7.82 2.42 -14.52
CA SER A 115 8.86 2.77 -13.55
C SER A 115 9.49 4.12 -13.90
N GLN A 116 9.67 4.96 -12.88
CA GLN A 116 10.42 6.20 -12.96
C GLN A 116 11.35 6.30 -11.75
N ASN A 117 12.67 6.23 -11.97
CA ASN A 117 13.68 6.25 -10.90
C ASN A 117 13.47 5.15 -9.84
N GLY A 118 12.98 3.98 -10.26
CA GLY A 118 12.67 2.85 -9.37
C GLY A 118 11.35 2.97 -8.61
N GLU A 119 10.65 4.09 -8.76
CA GLU A 119 9.31 4.29 -8.20
C GLU A 119 8.23 3.85 -9.19
N TYR A 120 7.08 3.45 -8.66
CA TYR A 120 5.92 3.01 -9.44
C TYR A 120 4.70 3.85 -9.08
N PRO A 121 3.80 4.10 -10.04
CA PRO A 121 2.50 4.71 -9.74
C PRO A 121 1.74 3.91 -8.69
N ILE A 122 1.16 4.61 -7.73
CA ILE A 122 0.36 4.04 -6.64
C ILE A 122 -1.10 4.30 -6.91
N TYR A 123 -1.91 3.26 -6.78
CA TYR A 123 -3.36 3.30 -6.91
C TYR A 123 -4.05 2.75 -5.66
N LEU A 124 -5.24 3.26 -5.39
CA LEU A 124 -6.15 2.71 -4.39
C LEU A 124 -7.38 2.16 -5.10
N VAL A 125 -7.73 0.93 -4.80
CA VAL A 125 -8.97 0.32 -5.27
C VAL A 125 -9.98 0.23 -4.13
N ASP A 126 -11.20 0.71 -4.41
CA ASP A 126 -12.38 0.58 -3.56
C ASP A 126 -13.40 -0.29 -4.31
N PHE A 127 -13.52 -1.53 -3.93
CA PHE A 127 -14.41 -2.50 -4.61
C PHE A 127 -15.86 -2.31 -4.20
N PRO A 128 -16.81 -2.31 -5.13
CA PRO A 128 -16.70 -2.31 -6.60
C PRO A 128 -16.74 -0.89 -7.21
N VAL A 129 -16.42 0.14 -6.46
CA VAL A 129 -16.64 1.56 -6.81
C VAL A 129 -15.67 2.05 -7.86
N GLY A 130 -14.37 1.79 -7.73
CA GLY A 130 -13.39 2.23 -8.71
C GLY A 130 -11.95 2.12 -8.25
N ILE A 131 -11.04 2.54 -9.16
CA ILE A 131 -9.60 2.63 -8.94
C ILE A 131 -9.17 4.07 -9.09
N TYR A 132 -8.38 4.57 -8.13
CA TYR A 132 -7.99 5.98 -8.08
C TYR A 132 -6.47 6.11 -8.00
N PHE A 133 -5.89 6.96 -8.84
CA PHE A 133 -4.46 7.30 -8.75
C PHE A 133 -4.18 8.04 -7.44
N ALA A 134 -3.16 7.58 -6.71
CA ALA A 134 -2.89 8.07 -5.36
C ALA A 134 -1.52 8.74 -5.20
N GLY A 135 -0.59 8.53 -6.13
CA GLY A 135 0.72 9.18 -6.08
C GLY A 135 1.77 8.49 -6.94
N ASN A 136 2.87 9.18 -7.21
CA ASN A 136 4.00 8.67 -7.99
C ASN A 136 5.06 7.97 -7.14
N ASP A 137 5.07 8.26 -5.84
CA ASP A 137 5.89 7.63 -4.84
C ASP A 137 5.16 7.60 -3.48
N PHE A 138 5.75 6.98 -2.49
CA PHE A 138 5.08 6.77 -1.21
C PHE A 138 4.95 8.06 -0.37
N GLN A 139 5.84 9.02 -0.53
CA GLN A 139 5.73 10.33 0.13
C GLN A 139 4.57 11.13 -0.45
N GLU A 140 4.45 11.15 -1.78
CA GLU A 140 3.32 11.79 -2.47
C GLU A 140 1.99 11.13 -2.09
N PHE A 141 1.95 9.80 -1.97
CA PHE A 141 0.79 9.05 -1.48
C PHE A 141 0.33 9.57 -0.11
N ILE A 142 1.24 9.65 0.86
CA ILE A 142 0.92 10.17 2.19
C ILE A 142 0.44 11.63 2.12
N THR A 143 1.15 12.47 1.39
CA THR A 143 0.82 13.89 1.23
C THR A 143 -0.57 14.07 0.60
N ASN A 144 -0.89 13.32 -0.44
CA ASN A 144 -2.18 13.40 -1.12
C ASN A 144 -3.35 12.99 -0.23
N LEU A 145 -3.17 12.00 0.63
CA LEU A 145 -4.23 11.51 1.53
C LEU A 145 -4.44 12.38 2.77
N THR A 146 -3.43 13.16 3.14
CA THR A 146 -3.47 14.04 4.32
C THR A 146 -3.76 15.50 3.98
N SER A 147 -3.80 15.85 2.69
CA SER A 147 -4.06 17.21 2.22
C SER A 147 -5.54 17.47 1.97
N GLU A 148 -6.05 18.59 2.47
CA GLU A 148 -7.42 19.08 2.25
C GLU A 148 -7.79 19.23 0.77
N THR A 149 -6.80 19.45 -0.10
CA THR A 149 -7.04 19.74 -1.53
C THR A 149 -7.04 18.48 -2.40
N THR A 150 -6.44 17.37 -1.96
CA THR A 150 -6.21 16.18 -2.80
C THR A 150 -6.88 14.90 -2.31
N TYR A 151 -7.15 14.76 -1.00
CA TYR A 151 -7.67 13.52 -0.45
C TYR A 151 -8.97 13.03 -1.11
N LYS A 152 -9.84 13.96 -1.48
CA LYS A 152 -11.18 13.64 -2.00
C LYS A 152 -11.16 12.97 -3.37
N SER A 153 -10.11 13.19 -4.16
CA SER A 153 -9.92 12.53 -5.46
C SER A 153 -9.57 11.05 -5.33
N ILE A 154 -9.11 10.63 -4.15
CA ILE A 154 -8.66 9.26 -3.85
C ILE A 154 -9.66 8.57 -2.92
N LEU A 155 -10.02 9.24 -1.82
CA LEU A 155 -10.93 8.73 -0.80
C LEU A 155 -12.32 9.35 -0.97
N LYS A 156 -13.07 8.87 -1.95
CA LYS A 156 -14.40 9.41 -2.32
C LYS A 156 -15.42 9.34 -1.19
N PHE A 157 -15.29 8.37 -0.31
CA PHE A 157 -16.20 8.13 0.82
C PHE A 157 -15.97 9.05 2.02
N ARG A 158 -14.83 9.76 2.09
CA ARG A 158 -14.50 10.61 3.23
C ARG A 158 -14.94 12.04 3.07
N THR A 159 -15.18 12.71 4.19
CA THR A 159 -15.54 14.13 4.28
C THR A 159 -14.40 15.01 4.80
N GLU A 160 -13.28 14.40 5.20
CA GLU A 160 -12.07 15.05 5.69
C GLU A 160 -10.84 14.23 5.32
N PRO A 161 -9.65 14.82 5.23
CA PRO A 161 -8.42 14.10 4.96
C PRO A 161 -8.08 13.13 6.10
N LEU A 162 -7.19 12.18 5.82
CA LEU A 162 -6.69 11.28 6.84
C LEU A 162 -5.72 12.00 7.78
N PRO A 163 -5.68 11.63 9.07
CA PRO A 163 -4.69 12.19 10.00
C PRO A 163 -3.28 11.70 9.65
N PRO A 164 -2.25 12.58 9.70
CA PRO A 164 -0.88 12.19 9.41
C PRO A 164 -0.24 11.44 10.59
N THR A 165 -0.73 10.23 10.86
CA THR A 165 -0.31 9.43 12.02
C THR A 165 0.19 8.05 11.62
N PHE A 166 1.09 7.49 12.43
CA PHE A 166 1.51 6.10 12.36
C PHE A 166 1.49 5.47 13.75
N GLU A 167 0.88 4.30 13.86
CA GLU A 167 0.81 3.51 15.09
C GLU A 167 1.56 2.20 14.89
N PRO A 168 2.71 2.01 15.59
CA PRO A 168 3.44 0.75 15.51
C PRO A 168 2.58 -0.42 16.00
N LEU A 169 2.63 -1.53 15.28
CA LEU A 169 1.95 -2.79 15.62
C LEU A 169 2.97 -3.93 15.62
N SER A 170 2.68 -4.95 16.42
CA SER A 170 3.45 -6.19 16.41
C SER A 170 2.72 -7.24 15.57
N PHE A 171 3.48 -8.15 14.95
CA PHE A 171 2.90 -9.31 14.29
C PHE A 171 2.25 -10.23 15.31
N ILE A 172 1.10 -10.78 14.95
CA ILE A 172 0.45 -11.85 15.71
C ILE A 172 1.02 -13.16 15.19
N GLU A 173 1.54 -13.97 16.11
CA GLU A 173 2.02 -15.33 15.83
C GLU A 173 0.85 -16.31 15.62
#